data_3bd9f3d85ced6568649037e53f658ab2
#
_entry.id   3bd9f3d85ced6568649037e53f658ab2
#
_cell.length_a   1.000
_cell.length_b   1.000
_cell.length_c   1.000
_cell.angle_alpha   90.00
_cell.angle_beta   90.00
_cell.angle_gamma   90.00
#
_symmetry.space_group_name_H-M   'P 1'
#
loop_
_entity.id
_entity.type
_entity.pdbx_description
1 polymer ?
#
loop_
_entity_poly.entity_id
_entity_poly.type
_entity_poly.pdbx_seq_one_letter_code
_entity_poly.pdbx_strand_id
1 'polypeptide(L)'
;MEKFFHLKENGTTVSTEILAGLTTFFAMAYIIVVNPQILSQTGMPWGGVFLATIIAAIIGTLVMGLFANVPYAQAAGMGLNAFFTYTVCFGLGFSWQQTMCMVFLCGLINILITVTKIRKMIILAIPESLQHAIGGGIGLFVAYVGMLNVGLIKFTPGDPKAAAKGGAVAATPGLANFNDKVLWVFLIGLVLAIVFTVMKVKGGMLLAIAITTVIGIPFGVPTWSNSQSISETFSQLPQTFGAIFSAEGFPALFSDPTKLPLVIVTIFAFSMSDTFDTLGTFIGTGRRTGIFSAEDEKALENGHGFSSKMDKALFADSIATSIGAICGTSNTTTYVESSAGIAAGGRTGLTSVVVAICFALSAFLAPVVSAVPSAATAGVLVIVGCMMAASLKEVKWDDIAEAIPAFFAAVFMAFSYSISYGIAGGFIMYCIVKTCKGKAKEVHPIIWTVAALFILDFVCMAIL
;
A
#
# COMPACT_ATOMS: atom_id res chain seq x y z
N MET A 1 -14.12 -30.08 -0.55
CA MET A 1 -14.30 -28.72 -0.05
C MET A 1 -14.61 -28.69 1.43
N GLU A 2 -15.68 -29.36 1.91
CA GLU A 2 -16.06 -29.40 3.33
C GLU A 2 -14.91 -29.81 4.27
N LYS A 3 -14.26 -30.96 3.97
CA LYS A 3 -13.15 -31.49 4.79
C LYS A 3 -11.91 -30.57 4.85
N PHE A 4 -11.73 -29.69 3.87
CA PHE A 4 -10.54 -28.83 3.79
C PHE A 4 -10.79 -27.44 4.38
N PHE A 5 -11.96 -26.83 4.06
CA PHE A 5 -12.28 -25.49 4.49
C PHE A 5 -13.12 -25.43 5.76
N HIS A 6 -13.62 -26.57 6.28
CA HIS A 6 -14.43 -26.64 7.49
C HIS A 6 -15.67 -25.71 7.43
N LEU A 7 -16.39 -25.74 6.30
CA LEU A 7 -17.47 -24.78 6.02
C LEU A 7 -18.57 -24.79 7.09
N LYS A 8 -19.04 -26.00 7.50
CA LYS A 8 -20.09 -26.15 8.51
C LYS A 8 -19.65 -25.64 9.88
N GLU A 9 -18.40 -25.92 10.28
CA GLU A 9 -17.82 -25.46 11.54
C GLU A 9 -17.73 -23.92 11.58
N ASN A 10 -17.48 -23.30 10.41
CA ASN A 10 -17.42 -21.85 10.27
C ASN A 10 -18.78 -21.23 9.93
N GLY A 11 -19.88 -21.98 9.96
CA GLY A 11 -21.25 -21.48 9.77
C GLY A 11 -21.52 -20.93 8.37
N THR A 12 -20.85 -21.46 7.33
CA THR A 12 -20.98 -20.96 5.95
C THR A 12 -21.31 -22.10 4.96
N THR A 13 -21.57 -21.75 3.71
CA THR A 13 -21.85 -22.68 2.60
C THR A 13 -21.00 -22.34 1.39
N VAL A 14 -20.83 -23.31 0.47
CA VAL A 14 -20.08 -23.08 -0.79
C VAL A 14 -20.65 -21.90 -1.57
N SER A 15 -21.97 -21.78 -1.67
CA SER A 15 -22.63 -20.67 -2.38
C SER A 15 -22.34 -19.32 -1.72
N THR A 16 -22.37 -19.26 -0.40
CA THR A 16 -22.05 -18.06 0.36
C THR A 16 -20.58 -17.65 0.17
N GLU A 17 -19.66 -18.60 0.21
CA GLU A 17 -18.24 -18.35 -0.01
C GLU A 17 -17.93 -17.85 -1.43
N ILE A 18 -18.61 -18.43 -2.45
CA ILE A 18 -18.49 -17.95 -3.83
C ILE A 18 -18.99 -16.51 -3.96
N LEU A 19 -20.16 -16.21 -3.41
CA LEU A 19 -20.71 -14.85 -3.44
C LEU A 19 -19.81 -13.86 -2.70
N ALA A 20 -19.27 -14.27 -1.56
CA ALA A 20 -18.31 -13.48 -0.79
C ALA A 20 -17.03 -13.22 -1.58
N GLY A 21 -16.49 -14.22 -2.26
CA GLY A 21 -15.31 -14.08 -3.12
C GLY A 21 -15.52 -13.12 -4.28
N LEU A 22 -16.64 -13.23 -4.99
CA LEU A 22 -17.02 -12.28 -6.03
C LEU A 22 -17.18 -10.87 -5.47
N THR A 23 -17.79 -10.72 -4.28
CA THR A 23 -17.96 -9.42 -3.63
C THR A 23 -16.62 -8.79 -3.27
N THR A 24 -15.68 -9.57 -2.71
CA THR A 24 -14.31 -9.12 -2.41
C THR A 24 -13.58 -8.72 -3.68
N PHE A 25 -13.60 -9.58 -4.72
CA PHE A 25 -12.93 -9.30 -5.98
C PHE A 25 -13.39 -7.97 -6.58
N PHE A 26 -14.71 -7.77 -6.73
CA PHE A 26 -15.21 -6.50 -7.29
C PHE A 26 -14.91 -5.28 -6.43
N ALA A 27 -14.78 -5.45 -5.10
CA ALA A 27 -14.39 -4.35 -4.23
C ALA A 27 -12.94 -3.90 -4.43
N MET A 28 -12.02 -4.84 -4.73
CA MET A 28 -10.59 -4.57 -4.83
C MET A 28 -10.03 -4.60 -6.27
N ALA A 29 -10.82 -4.98 -7.27
CA ALA A 29 -10.37 -5.17 -8.66
C ALA A 29 -9.82 -3.89 -9.31
N TYR A 30 -10.08 -2.71 -8.74
CA TYR A 30 -9.49 -1.45 -9.19
C TYR A 30 -7.95 -1.48 -9.17
N ILE A 31 -7.33 -2.32 -8.34
CA ILE A 31 -5.88 -2.46 -8.25
C ILE A 31 -5.24 -2.93 -9.56
N ILE A 32 -5.94 -3.74 -10.33
CA ILE A 32 -5.50 -4.26 -11.64
C ILE A 32 -5.24 -3.10 -12.60
N VAL A 33 -5.98 -2.01 -12.45
CA VAL A 33 -5.84 -0.79 -13.25
C VAL A 33 -4.80 0.14 -12.65
N VAL A 34 -4.91 0.40 -11.36
CA VAL A 34 -4.17 1.48 -10.68
C VAL A 34 -2.70 1.11 -10.45
N ASN A 35 -2.40 -0.15 -10.08
CA ASN A 35 -1.02 -0.54 -9.80
C ASN A 35 -0.10 -0.43 -11.04
N PRO A 36 -0.47 -0.96 -12.22
CA PRO A 36 0.35 -0.78 -13.42
C PRO A 36 0.53 0.69 -13.81
N GLN A 37 -0.48 1.53 -13.61
CA GLN A 37 -0.39 2.96 -13.91
C GLN A 37 0.58 3.71 -13.00
N ILE A 38 0.70 3.30 -11.74
CA ILE A 38 1.62 3.93 -10.78
C ILE A 38 3.05 3.44 -11.04
N LEU A 39 3.27 2.14 -11.05
CA LEU A 39 4.61 1.58 -11.15
C LEU A 39 5.25 1.83 -12.52
N SER A 40 4.49 1.82 -13.62
CA SER A 40 5.02 2.08 -14.96
C SER A 40 5.61 3.48 -15.13
N GLN A 41 5.26 4.44 -14.26
CA GLN A 41 5.89 5.76 -14.24
C GLN A 41 7.40 5.70 -13.95
N THR A 42 7.87 4.65 -13.28
CA THR A 42 9.29 4.42 -13.00
C THR A 42 10.09 3.86 -14.18
N GLY A 43 9.45 3.66 -15.34
CA GLY A 43 10.02 3.02 -16.52
C GLY A 43 9.82 1.50 -16.59
N MET A 44 9.06 0.92 -15.65
CA MET A 44 8.66 -0.49 -15.74
C MET A 44 7.68 -0.70 -16.92
N PRO A 45 7.82 -1.81 -17.68
CA PRO A 45 6.87 -2.12 -18.74
C PRO A 45 5.48 -2.39 -18.16
N TRP A 46 4.47 -1.67 -18.67
CA TRP A 46 3.12 -1.70 -18.13
C TRP A 46 2.51 -3.11 -18.09
N GLY A 47 2.65 -3.87 -19.18
CA GLY A 47 2.12 -5.23 -19.26
C GLY A 47 2.82 -6.20 -18.31
N GLY A 48 4.14 -6.01 -18.10
CA GLY A 48 4.90 -6.78 -17.12
C GLY A 48 4.36 -6.54 -15.70
N VAL A 49 4.15 -5.27 -15.31
CA VAL A 49 3.59 -4.93 -13.99
C VAL A 49 2.14 -5.41 -13.87
N PHE A 50 1.32 -5.29 -14.91
CA PHE A 50 -0.05 -5.78 -14.92
C PHE A 50 -0.13 -7.28 -14.62
N LEU A 51 0.65 -8.09 -15.33
CA LEU A 51 0.69 -9.53 -15.09
C LEU A 51 1.32 -9.88 -13.74
N ALA A 52 2.39 -9.18 -13.34
CA ALA A 52 3.02 -9.36 -12.04
C ALA A 52 2.03 -9.09 -10.89
N THR A 53 1.22 -8.03 -11.03
CA THR A 53 0.14 -7.70 -10.06
C THR A 53 -0.86 -8.84 -9.93
N ILE A 54 -1.31 -9.38 -11.05
CA ILE A 54 -2.27 -10.48 -11.07
C ILE A 54 -1.64 -11.76 -10.49
N ILE A 55 -0.43 -12.12 -10.90
CA ILE A 55 0.25 -13.33 -10.43
C ILE A 55 0.52 -13.25 -8.91
N ALA A 56 1.00 -12.11 -8.43
CA ALA A 56 1.22 -11.90 -7.00
C ALA A 56 -0.08 -11.97 -6.20
N ALA A 57 -1.15 -11.35 -6.72
CA ALA A 57 -2.47 -11.41 -6.10
C ALA A 57 -3.02 -12.85 -6.06
N ILE A 58 -2.88 -13.63 -7.14
CA ILE A 58 -3.28 -15.04 -7.17
C ILE A 58 -2.52 -15.84 -6.12
N ILE A 59 -1.19 -15.77 -6.14
CA ILE A 59 -0.35 -16.58 -5.26
C ILE A 59 -0.58 -16.18 -3.79
N GLY A 60 -0.51 -14.88 -3.47
CA GLY A 60 -0.72 -14.40 -2.12
C GLY A 60 -2.11 -14.77 -1.58
N THR A 61 -3.15 -14.56 -2.38
CA THR A 61 -4.52 -14.89 -2.00
C THR A 61 -4.73 -16.40 -1.85
N LEU A 62 -4.10 -17.22 -2.70
CA LEU A 62 -4.15 -18.68 -2.55
C LEU A 62 -3.41 -19.15 -1.29
N VAL A 63 -2.24 -18.60 -0.98
CA VAL A 63 -1.54 -18.92 0.28
C VAL A 63 -2.40 -18.52 1.47
N MET A 64 -3.03 -17.35 1.43
CA MET A 64 -3.97 -16.91 2.47
C MET A 64 -5.15 -17.87 2.63
N GLY A 65 -5.75 -18.31 1.52
CA GLY A 65 -6.91 -19.21 1.53
C GLY A 65 -6.58 -20.65 1.89
N LEU A 66 -5.47 -21.19 1.37
CA LEU A 66 -5.16 -22.61 1.51
C LEU A 66 -4.34 -22.91 2.78
N PHE A 67 -3.45 -22.00 3.19
CA PHE A 67 -2.58 -22.20 4.35
C PHE A 67 -3.18 -21.65 5.65
N ALA A 68 -3.72 -20.43 5.61
CA ALA A 68 -4.32 -19.80 6.78
C ALA A 68 -5.82 -20.10 6.94
N ASN A 69 -6.48 -20.52 5.87
CA ASN A 69 -7.94 -20.77 5.79
C ASN A 69 -8.78 -19.58 6.27
N VAL A 70 -8.46 -18.40 5.74
CA VAL A 70 -9.16 -17.14 6.06
C VAL A 70 -9.67 -16.45 4.79
N PRO A 71 -10.78 -15.70 4.85
CA PRO A 71 -11.44 -15.08 3.69
C PRO A 71 -10.82 -13.72 3.32
N TYR A 72 -9.50 -13.62 3.31
CA TYR A 72 -8.79 -12.41 2.94
C TYR A 72 -8.14 -12.54 1.56
N ALA A 73 -8.21 -11.49 0.79
CA ALA A 73 -7.53 -11.36 -0.48
C ALA A 73 -6.29 -10.44 -0.35
N GLN A 74 -5.32 -10.70 -1.19
CA GLN A 74 -4.06 -9.94 -1.25
C GLN A 74 -3.83 -9.41 -2.65
N ALA A 75 -3.27 -8.21 -2.73
CA ALA A 75 -2.76 -7.60 -3.96
C ALA A 75 -1.75 -6.50 -3.61
N ALA A 76 -1.17 -5.87 -4.63
CA ALA A 76 -0.22 -4.79 -4.45
C ALA A 76 -0.82 -3.64 -3.63
N GLY A 77 -0.18 -3.28 -2.50
CA GLY A 77 -0.68 -2.29 -1.55
C GLY A 77 -0.60 -0.86 -2.09
N MET A 78 -1.70 -0.11 -2.05
CA MET A 78 -1.77 1.22 -2.67
C MET A 78 -0.79 2.23 -2.08
N GLY A 79 -0.68 2.28 -0.75
CA GLY A 79 0.30 3.14 -0.07
C GLY A 79 1.73 2.76 -0.40
N LEU A 80 2.00 1.46 -0.46
CA LEU A 80 3.33 0.91 -0.77
C LEU A 80 3.71 1.09 -2.24
N ASN A 81 2.74 1.06 -3.17
CA ASN A 81 2.96 1.42 -4.57
C ASN A 81 3.40 2.87 -4.72
N ALA A 82 2.71 3.76 -4.02
CA ALA A 82 3.06 5.17 -4.02
C ALA A 82 4.42 5.41 -3.35
N PHE A 83 4.72 4.72 -2.26
CA PHE A 83 6.04 4.75 -1.61
C PHE A 83 7.14 4.26 -2.53
N PHE A 84 6.93 3.12 -3.20
CA PHE A 84 7.84 2.57 -4.21
C PHE A 84 8.17 3.60 -5.28
N THR A 85 7.13 4.15 -5.94
CA THR A 85 7.29 5.00 -7.12
C THR A 85 7.79 6.40 -6.76
N TYR A 86 7.06 7.07 -5.87
CA TYR A 86 7.28 8.51 -5.67
C TYR A 86 8.35 8.79 -4.63
N THR A 87 8.43 8.00 -3.57
CA THR A 87 9.46 8.21 -2.55
C THR A 87 10.76 7.55 -2.95
N VAL A 88 10.76 6.23 -3.22
CA VAL A 88 12.01 5.49 -3.38
C VAL A 88 12.63 5.70 -4.77
N CYS A 89 11.84 5.55 -5.85
CA CYS A 89 12.38 5.73 -7.19
C CYS A 89 12.62 7.21 -7.51
N PHE A 90 11.63 8.07 -7.34
CA PHE A 90 11.76 9.49 -7.73
C PHE A 90 12.43 10.35 -6.68
N GLY A 91 12.09 10.18 -5.40
CA GLY A 91 12.62 10.99 -4.32
C GLY A 91 14.05 10.63 -3.91
N LEU A 92 14.32 9.33 -3.74
CA LEU A 92 15.63 8.83 -3.31
C LEU A 92 16.57 8.44 -4.47
N GLY A 93 16.06 8.42 -5.71
CA GLY A 93 16.86 8.19 -6.92
C GLY A 93 17.31 6.74 -7.12
N PHE A 94 16.60 5.75 -6.55
CA PHE A 94 16.84 4.34 -6.84
C PHE A 94 16.15 3.90 -8.12
N SER A 95 16.78 2.98 -8.87
CA SER A 95 16.10 2.34 -9.99
C SER A 95 14.95 1.45 -9.48
N TRP A 96 13.98 1.15 -10.35
CA TRP A 96 12.89 0.25 -9.97
C TRP A 96 13.38 -1.17 -9.66
N GLN A 97 14.47 -1.63 -10.30
CA GLN A 97 15.09 -2.93 -10.01
C GLN A 97 15.68 -2.96 -8.60
N GLN A 98 16.41 -1.90 -8.22
CA GLN A 98 16.94 -1.76 -6.86
C GLN A 98 15.81 -1.69 -5.82
N THR A 99 14.75 -0.93 -6.12
CA THR A 99 13.58 -0.82 -5.24
C THR A 99 12.84 -2.15 -5.09
N MET A 100 12.73 -2.94 -6.16
CA MET A 100 12.22 -4.31 -6.10
C MET A 100 13.05 -5.22 -5.20
N CYS A 101 14.39 -5.08 -5.21
CA CYS A 101 15.25 -5.81 -4.29
C CYS A 101 14.96 -5.45 -2.84
N MET A 102 14.71 -4.16 -2.54
CA MET A 102 14.34 -3.73 -1.19
C MET A 102 12.99 -4.32 -0.77
N VAL A 103 12.01 -4.40 -1.68
CA VAL A 103 10.70 -5.04 -1.43
C VAL A 103 10.88 -6.55 -1.17
N PHE A 104 11.73 -7.22 -1.95
CA PHE A 104 12.05 -8.63 -1.72
C PHE A 104 12.67 -8.86 -0.35
N LEU A 105 13.67 -8.05 0.03
CA LEU A 105 14.32 -8.11 1.34
C LEU A 105 13.32 -7.77 2.47
N CYS A 106 12.43 -6.81 2.25
CA CYS A 106 11.33 -6.51 3.16
C CYS A 106 10.47 -7.76 3.43
N GLY A 107 10.04 -8.45 2.38
CA GLY A 107 9.26 -9.70 2.51
C GLY A 107 10.02 -10.78 3.28
N LEU A 108 11.32 -10.99 3.02
CA LEU A 108 12.16 -11.93 3.76
C LEU A 108 12.29 -11.54 5.25
N ILE A 109 12.48 -10.26 5.53
CA ILE A 109 12.53 -9.74 6.91
C ILE A 109 11.20 -9.96 7.59
N ASN A 110 10.07 -9.68 6.92
CA ASN A 110 8.74 -9.90 7.47
C ASN A 110 8.46 -11.40 7.73
N ILE A 111 8.95 -12.31 6.89
CA ILE A 111 8.92 -13.75 7.13
C ILE A 111 9.71 -14.09 8.40
N LEU A 112 10.96 -13.61 8.49
CA LEU A 112 11.82 -13.84 9.66
C LEU A 112 11.20 -13.29 10.94
N ILE A 113 10.68 -12.07 10.88
CA ILE A 113 9.98 -11.41 11.99
C ILE A 113 8.75 -12.22 12.42
N THR A 114 7.98 -12.76 11.45
CA THR A 114 6.77 -13.54 11.73
C THR A 114 7.06 -14.90 12.37
N VAL A 115 8.12 -15.57 11.92
CA VAL A 115 8.52 -16.89 12.46
C VAL A 115 9.23 -16.77 13.81
N THR A 116 9.84 -15.61 14.09
CA THR A 116 10.59 -15.33 15.33
C THR A 116 9.76 -14.51 16.31
N LYS A 117 10.26 -14.38 17.56
CA LYS A 117 9.66 -13.49 18.58
C LYS A 117 9.85 -11.99 18.30
N ILE A 118 10.65 -11.63 17.31
CA ILE A 118 11.02 -10.22 17.01
C ILE A 118 9.78 -9.40 16.69
N ARG A 119 8.79 -9.99 16.02
CA ARG A 119 7.53 -9.34 15.69
C ARG A 119 6.79 -8.81 16.92
N LYS A 120 6.70 -9.60 17.99
CA LYS A 120 6.13 -9.16 19.26
C LYS A 120 6.85 -7.92 19.78
N MET A 121 8.19 -7.94 19.74
CA MET A 121 9.00 -6.81 20.21
C MET A 121 8.73 -5.54 19.39
N ILE A 122 8.57 -5.66 18.07
CA ILE A 122 8.31 -4.51 17.19
C ILE A 122 6.91 -3.95 17.41
N ILE A 123 5.87 -4.80 17.45
CA ILE A 123 4.49 -4.35 17.66
C ILE A 123 4.34 -3.67 19.02
N LEU A 124 4.94 -4.25 20.08
CA LEU A 124 4.91 -3.66 21.42
C LEU A 124 5.80 -2.42 21.57
N ALA A 125 6.82 -2.27 20.70
CA ALA A 125 7.74 -1.15 20.75
C ALA A 125 7.08 0.15 20.27
N ILE A 126 6.21 0.10 19.25
CA ILE A 126 5.63 1.27 18.63
C ILE A 126 4.29 1.61 19.28
N PRO A 127 4.13 2.82 19.84
CA PRO A 127 2.87 3.24 20.45
C PRO A 127 1.70 3.16 19.49
N GLU A 128 0.54 2.76 19.99
CA GLU A 128 -0.68 2.57 19.22
C GLU A 128 -1.08 3.86 18.45
N SER A 129 -1.02 5.01 19.11
CA SER A 129 -1.27 6.30 18.45
C SER A 129 -0.36 6.55 17.24
N LEU A 130 0.91 6.13 17.32
CA LEU A 130 1.86 6.30 16.22
C LEU A 130 1.60 5.31 15.08
N GLN A 131 1.17 4.08 15.40
CA GLN A 131 0.74 3.10 14.39
C GLN A 131 -0.45 3.62 13.58
N HIS A 132 -1.47 4.15 14.26
CA HIS A 132 -2.65 4.74 13.61
C HIS A 132 -2.30 6.00 12.81
N ALA A 133 -1.36 6.81 13.31
CA ALA A 133 -0.88 7.98 12.59
C ALA A 133 -0.12 7.64 11.31
N ILE A 134 0.70 6.58 11.32
CA ILE A 134 1.40 6.08 10.13
C ILE A 134 0.37 5.62 9.08
N GLY A 135 -0.59 4.76 9.45
CA GLY A 135 -1.61 4.28 8.53
C GLY A 135 -2.45 5.42 7.93
N GLY A 136 -2.87 6.38 8.75
CA GLY A 136 -3.62 7.54 8.29
C GLY A 136 -2.79 8.51 7.45
N GLY A 137 -1.51 8.66 7.77
CA GLY A 137 -0.56 9.46 7.00
C GLY A 137 -0.32 8.91 5.59
N ILE A 138 -0.21 7.60 5.46
CA ILE A 138 -0.16 6.93 4.15
C ILE A 138 -1.42 7.26 3.34
N GLY A 139 -2.60 7.25 4.00
CA GLY A 139 -3.85 7.65 3.35
C GLY A 139 -3.84 9.09 2.84
N LEU A 140 -3.39 10.04 3.65
CA LEU A 140 -3.23 11.45 3.23
C LEU A 140 -2.26 11.58 2.06
N PHE A 141 -1.15 10.85 2.09
CA PHE A 141 -0.15 10.84 1.03
C PHE A 141 -0.73 10.29 -0.28
N VAL A 142 -1.46 9.18 -0.25
CA VAL A 142 -2.10 8.58 -1.44
C VAL A 142 -3.14 9.52 -2.05
N ALA A 143 -3.96 10.18 -1.22
CA ALA A 143 -4.92 11.18 -1.69
C ALA A 143 -4.21 12.37 -2.35
N TYR A 144 -3.14 12.86 -1.76
CA TYR A 144 -2.32 13.95 -2.29
C TYR A 144 -1.70 13.59 -3.64
N VAL A 145 -1.12 12.39 -3.75
CA VAL A 145 -0.59 11.84 -5.02
C VAL A 145 -1.67 11.77 -6.10
N GLY A 146 -2.87 11.28 -5.76
CA GLY A 146 -3.99 11.25 -6.69
C GLY A 146 -4.33 12.63 -7.25
N MET A 147 -4.36 13.65 -6.42
CA MET A 147 -4.61 15.04 -6.82
C MET A 147 -3.48 15.65 -7.67
N LEU A 148 -2.23 15.31 -7.37
CA LEU A 148 -1.07 15.77 -8.14
C LEU A 148 -1.02 15.13 -9.53
N ASN A 149 -1.29 13.83 -9.64
CA ASN A 149 -1.19 13.08 -10.90
C ASN A 149 -2.13 13.59 -12.00
N VAL A 150 -3.26 14.18 -11.62
CA VAL A 150 -4.19 14.81 -12.59
C VAL A 150 -3.97 16.32 -12.71
N GLY A 151 -3.00 16.86 -11.98
CA GLY A 151 -2.71 18.29 -12.00
C GLY A 151 -3.78 19.15 -11.32
N LEU A 152 -4.58 18.59 -10.40
CA LEU A 152 -5.51 19.38 -9.58
C LEU A 152 -4.74 20.33 -8.66
N ILE A 153 -3.65 19.85 -8.07
CA ILE A 153 -2.69 20.66 -7.35
C ILE A 153 -1.52 20.93 -8.29
N LYS A 154 -1.23 22.19 -8.54
CA LYS A 154 -0.10 22.65 -9.36
C LYS A 154 0.81 23.53 -8.51
N PHE A 155 2.10 23.44 -8.78
CA PHE A 155 3.09 24.31 -8.16
C PHE A 155 3.33 25.52 -9.07
N THR A 156 3.03 26.70 -8.57
CA THR A 156 3.35 27.95 -9.26
C THR A 156 4.79 28.30 -8.92
N PRO A 157 5.71 28.43 -9.91
CA PRO A 157 7.07 28.85 -9.65
C PRO A 157 7.09 30.20 -8.91
N GLY A 158 7.88 30.29 -7.84
CA GLY A 158 8.12 31.55 -7.15
C GLY A 158 9.00 32.50 -7.98
N ASP A 159 9.08 33.75 -7.56
CA ASP A 159 10.00 34.72 -8.17
C ASP A 159 11.44 34.26 -7.94
N PRO A 160 12.23 33.94 -9.02
CA PRO A 160 13.63 33.55 -8.86
C PRO A 160 14.49 34.58 -8.12
N LYS A 161 14.13 35.87 -8.23
CA LYS A 161 14.83 36.96 -7.54
C LYS A 161 14.54 36.97 -6.04
N ALA A 162 13.33 36.58 -5.61
CA ALA A 162 12.97 36.45 -4.22
C ALA A 162 13.65 35.21 -3.59
N ALA A 163 13.70 34.10 -4.31
CA ALA A 163 14.42 32.90 -3.90
C ALA A 163 15.93 33.12 -3.72
N ALA A 164 16.56 33.86 -4.64
CA ALA A 164 17.99 34.18 -4.59
C ALA A 164 18.37 35.10 -3.40
N LYS A 165 17.38 35.79 -2.81
CA LYS A 165 17.59 36.67 -1.63
C LYS A 165 17.27 35.98 -0.30
N GLY A 166 17.11 34.64 -0.29
CA GLY A 166 16.67 33.91 0.91
C GLY A 166 15.23 34.14 1.30
N GLY A 167 14.46 34.76 0.43
CA GLY A 167 13.01 34.91 0.59
C GLY A 167 12.25 33.63 0.30
N ALA A 168 11.03 33.56 0.80
CA ALA A 168 10.19 32.38 0.81
C ALA A 168 9.97 31.72 -0.57
N VAL A 169 10.03 30.44 -0.57
CA VAL A 169 9.35 29.47 -1.44
C VAL A 169 9.64 29.59 -2.94
N ALA A 170 10.47 28.68 -3.44
CA ALA A 170 10.75 28.53 -4.87
C ALA A 170 9.51 28.17 -5.69
N ALA A 171 8.49 27.56 -5.06
CA ALA A 171 7.20 27.27 -5.68
C ALA A 171 6.09 27.17 -4.61
N THR A 172 4.90 27.65 -4.92
CA THR A 172 3.71 27.53 -4.05
C THR A 172 2.71 26.54 -4.62
N PRO A 173 2.17 25.61 -3.79
CA PRO A 173 1.08 24.76 -4.24
C PRO A 173 -0.22 25.58 -4.34
N GLY A 174 -1.00 25.32 -5.38
CA GLY A 174 -2.29 25.95 -5.58
C GLY A 174 -3.20 25.09 -6.42
N LEU A 175 -4.47 25.42 -6.47
CA LEU A 175 -5.42 24.74 -7.35
C LEU A 175 -5.15 25.12 -8.82
N ALA A 176 -5.33 24.16 -9.69
CA ALA A 176 -5.24 24.37 -11.11
C ALA A 176 -6.34 25.29 -11.63
N ASN A 177 -6.08 25.99 -12.71
CA ASN A 177 -7.13 26.63 -13.50
C ASN A 177 -7.93 25.55 -14.21
N PHE A 178 -9.24 25.46 -13.99
CA PHE A 178 -10.11 24.40 -14.51
C PHE A 178 -10.36 24.48 -16.02
N ASN A 179 -9.35 24.84 -16.81
CA ASN A 179 -9.40 24.90 -18.28
C ASN A 179 -9.02 23.55 -18.93
N ASP A 180 -8.54 22.59 -18.15
CA ASP A 180 -8.11 21.29 -18.64
C ASP A 180 -9.27 20.28 -18.58
N LYS A 181 -9.54 19.64 -19.74
CA LYS A 181 -10.57 18.60 -19.85
C LYS A 181 -10.30 17.40 -18.95
N VAL A 182 -9.02 17.06 -18.70
CA VAL A 182 -8.61 15.98 -17.81
C VAL A 182 -9.13 16.22 -16.39
N LEU A 183 -9.08 17.47 -15.91
CA LEU A 183 -9.60 17.82 -14.57
C LEU A 183 -11.12 17.63 -14.47
N TRP A 184 -11.87 17.96 -15.52
CA TRP A 184 -13.33 17.74 -15.49
C TRP A 184 -13.67 16.25 -15.45
N VAL A 185 -12.97 15.43 -16.25
CA VAL A 185 -13.14 13.97 -16.22
C VAL A 185 -12.78 13.42 -14.84
N PHE A 186 -11.68 13.88 -14.24
CA PHE A 186 -11.30 13.53 -12.88
C PHE A 186 -12.38 13.92 -11.86
N LEU A 187 -12.91 15.14 -11.91
CA LEU A 187 -13.95 15.59 -10.96
C LEU A 187 -15.22 14.74 -11.06
N ILE A 188 -15.64 14.40 -12.29
CA ILE A 188 -16.76 13.48 -12.49
C ILE A 188 -16.46 12.10 -11.87
N GLY A 189 -15.25 11.56 -12.11
CA GLY A 189 -14.80 10.30 -11.54
C GLY A 189 -14.75 10.33 -10.01
N LEU A 190 -14.29 11.43 -9.42
CA LEU A 190 -14.27 11.63 -7.99
C LEU A 190 -15.69 11.65 -7.40
N VAL A 191 -16.61 12.39 -8.03
CA VAL A 191 -18.02 12.41 -7.58
C VAL A 191 -18.65 11.02 -7.67
N LEU A 192 -18.43 10.29 -8.76
CA LEU A 192 -18.93 8.92 -8.90
C LEU A 192 -18.35 8.00 -7.82
N ALA A 193 -17.05 8.08 -7.55
CA ALA A 193 -16.40 7.31 -6.50
C ALA A 193 -16.99 7.63 -5.11
N ILE A 194 -17.25 8.91 -4.82
CA ILE A 194 -17.93 9.35 -3.59
C ILE A 194 -19.34 8.75 -3.50
N VAL A 195 -20.16 8.93 -4.54
CA VAL A 195 -21.55 8.46 -4.56
C VAL A 195 -21.60 6.95 -4.33
N PHE A 196 -20.82 6.18 -5.08
CA PHE A 196 -20.81 4.72 -4.97
C PHE A 196 -20.28 4.23 -3.62
N THR A 197 -19.31 4.93 -3.03
CA THR A 197 -18.80 4.61 -1.69
C THR A 197 -19.86 4.90 -0.62
N VAL A 198 -20.51 6.06 -0.67
CA VAL A 198 -21.56 6.45 0.29
C VAL A 198 -22.78 5.54 0.16
N MET A 199 -23.17 5.17 -1.06
CA MET A 199 -24.28 4.24 -1.33
C MET A 199 -23.90 2.78 -1.08
N LYS A 200 -22.65 2.49 -0.69
CA LYS A 200 -22.13 1.13 -0.46
C LYS A 200 -22.35 0.19 -1.66
N VAL A 201 -22.17 0.71 -2.87
CA VAL A 201 -22.30 -0.08 -4.11
C VAL A 201 -21.18 -1.10 -4.16
N LYS A 202 -21.51 -2.37 -4.31
CA LYS A 202 -20.51 -3.45 -4.46
C LYS A 202 -19.69 -3.23 -5.73
N GLY A 203 -18.37 -3.18 -5.60
CA GLY A 203 -17.48 -2.85 -6.73
C GLY A 203 -17.54 -1.40 -7.20
N GLY A 204 -18.07 -0.47 -6.38
CA GLY A 204 -18.29 0.93 -6.74
C GLY A 204 -17.04 1.64 -7.24
N MET A 205 -15.86 1.33 -6.70
CA MET A 205 -14.58 1.89 -7.17
C MET A 205 -14.28 1.50 -8.63
N LEU A 206 -14.39 0.21 -8.96
CA LEU A 206 -14.19 -0.27 -10.32
C LEU A 206 -15.25 0.30 -11.27
N LEU A 207 -16.51 0.35 -10.83
CA LEU A 207 -17.60 0.94 -11.61
C LEU A 207 -17.37 2.45 -11.85
N ALA A 208 -16.88 3.19 -10.86
CA ALA A 208 -16.50 4.59 -11.02
C ALA A 208 -15.43 4.75 -12.09
N ILE A 209 -14.37 3.94 -12.07
CA ILE A 209 -13.32 3.94 -13.09
C ILE A 209 -13.91 3.66 -14.47
N ALA A 210 -14.72 2.61 -14.61
CA ALA A 210 -15.31 2.22 -15.89
C ALA A 210 -16.21 3.33 -16.49
N ILE A 211 -17.13 3.88 -15.68
CA ILE A 211 -18.04 4.95 -16.12
C ILE A 211 -17.24 6.22 -16.45
N THR A 212 -16.26 6.58 -15.63
CA THR A 212 -15.41 7.78 -15.88
C THR A 212 -14.60 7.62 -17.15
N THR A 213 -14.10 6.40 -17.43
CA THR A 213 -13.39 6.12 -18.69
C THR A 213 -14.30 6.32 -19.89
N VAL A 214 -15.54 5.80 -19.84
CA VAL A 214 -16.52 6.00 -20.92
C VAL A 214 -16.90 7.48 -21.09
N ILE A 215 -17.14 8.19 -19.99
CA ILE A 215 -17.43 9.64 -20.04
C ILE A 215 -16.23 10.42 -20.58
N GLY A 216 -15.01 9.98 -20.33
CA GLY A 216 -13.79 10.61 -20.85
C GLY A 216 -13.63 10.52 -22.38
N ILE A 217 -14.29 9.57 -23.05
CA ILE A 217 -14.17 9.38 -24.52
C ILE A 217 -14.52 10.66 -25.29
N PRO A 218 -15.67 11.31 -25.10
CA PRO A 218 -16.00 12.53 -25.81
C PRO A 218 -15.08 13.71 -25.48
N PHE A 219 -14.36 13.66 -24.36
CA PHE A 219 -13.35 14.66 -24.00
C PHE A 219 -11.97 14.36 -24.61
N GLY A 220 -11.80 13.20 -25.26
CA GLY A 220 -10.53 12.77 -25.84
C GLY A 220 -9.47 12.36 -24.82
N VAL A 221 -9.88 12.00 -23.58
CA VAL A 221 -8.97 11.66 -22.48
C VAL A 221 -8.52 10.20 -22.52
N PRO A 222 -9.35 9.18 -22.79
CA PRO A 222 -8.90 7.80 -22.96
C PRO A 222 -8.14 7.60 -24.26
N THR A 223 -7.08 6.83 -24.21
CA THR A 223 -6.20 6.57 -25.34
C THR A 223 -6.29 5.11 -25.78
N TRP A 224 -7.38 4.75 -26.45
CA TRP A 224 -7.53 3.42 -27.04
C TRP A 224 -6.44 3.09 -28.07
N SER A 225 -5.84 4.12 -28.69
CA SER A 225 -4.69 3.97 -29.59
C SER A 225 -3.44 3.40 -28.91
N ASN A 226 -3.35 3.53 -27.59
CA ASN A 226 -2.24 3.02 -26.79
C ASN A 226 -2.60 1.74 -26.02
N SER A 227 -3.76 1.13 -26.32
CA SER A 227 -4.16 -0.11 -25.68
C SER A 227 -3.22 -1.25 -26.08
N GLN A 228 -2.72 -1.98 -25.09
CA GLN A 228 -1.83 -3.12 -25.32
C GLN A 228 -2.64 -4.37 -25.65
N SER A 229 -2.19 -5.13 -26.66
CA SER A 229 -2.77 -6.44 -26.96
C SER A 229 -2.40 -7.46 -25.87
N ILE A 230 -3.17 -8.56 -25.80
CA ILE A 230 -2.87 -9.65 -24.86
C ILE A 230 -1.46 -10.21 -25.12
N SER A 231 -1.11 -10.45 -26.41
CA SER A 231 0.20 -10.99 -26.77
C SER A 231 1.34 -10.06 -26.37
N GLU A 232 1.20 -8.77 -26.60
CA GLU A 232 2.17 -7.76 -26.20
C GLU A 232 2.34 -7.70 -24.68
N THR A 233 1.24 -7.72 -23.94
CA THR A 233 1.26 -7.75 -22.47
C THR A 233 2.03 -8.95 -21.94
N PHE A 234 1.75 -10.16 -22.46
CA PHE A 234 2.47 -11.36 -22.05
C PHE A 234 3.96 -11.36 -22.44
N SER A 235 4.33 -10.73 -23.56
CA SER A 235 5.72 -10.59 -23.98
C SER A 235 6.56 -9.71 -23.07
N GLN A 236 5.92 -8.83 -22.30
CA GLN A 236 6.59 -7.92 -21.35
C GLN A 236 6.88 -8.57 -19.99
N LEU A 237 6.20 -9.66 -19.62
CA LEU A 237 6.40 -10.31 -18.32
C LEU A 237 7.86 -10.70 -18.04
N PRO A 238 8.64 -11.28 -18.99
CA PRO A 238 10.05 -11.62 -18.75
C PRO A 238 10.94 -10.41 -18.42
N GLN A 239 10.51 -9.18 -18.73
CA GLN A 239 11.29 -7.98 -18.45
C GLN A 239 11.20 -7.57 -16.97
N THR A 240 10.10 -7.92 -16.29
CA THR A 240 9.90 -7.64 -14.87
C THR A 240 10.15 -8.84 -13.98
N PHE A 241 9.84 -10.04 -14.49
CA PHE A 241 10.02 -11.29 -13.73
C PHE A 241 11.50 -11.58 -13.48
N GLY A 242 11.88 -11.69 -12.22
CA GLY A 242 13.25 -11.95 -11.82
C GLY A 242 14.22 -10.80 -12.05
N ALA A 243 13.74 -9.60 -12.37
CA ALA A 243 14.58 -8.41 -12.57
C ALA A 243 15.46 -8.07 -11.36
N ILE A 244 15.07 -8.48 -10.16
CA ILE A 244 15.86 -8.33 -8.94
C ILE A 244 17.23 -9.03 -9.03
N PHE A 245 17.35 -10.11 -9.82
CA PHE A 245 18.59 -10.86 -10.02
C PHE A 245 19.44 -10.35 -11.19
N SER A 246 18.96 -9.34 -11.92
CA SER A 246 19.73 -8.71 -12.99
C SER A 246 20.91 -7.89 -12.44
N ALA A 247 21.80 -7.46 -13.32
CA ALA A 247 22.91 -6.59 -12.96
C ALA A 247 22.46 -5.26 -12.34
N GLU A 248 21.28 -4.76 -12.73
CA GLU A 248 20.67 -3.52 -12.23
C GLU A 248 19.90 -3.73 -10.90
N GLY A 249 19.72 -4.98 -10.47
CA GLY A 249 19.04 -5.36 -9.24
C GLY A 249 20.01 -5.41 -8.04
N PHE A 250 20.14 -6.59 -7.42
CA PHE A 250 20.98 -6.78 -6.23
C PHE A 250 22.43 -6.31 -6.39
N PRO A 251 23.13 -6.58 -7.50
CA PRO A 251 24.50 -6.08 -7.66
C PRO A 251 24.56 -4.55 -7.60
N ALA A 252 23.66 -3.86 -8.28
CA ALA A 252 23.61 -2.40 -8.28
C ALA A 252 23.17 -1.82 -6.93
N LEU A 253 22.26 -2.49 -6.20
CA LEU A 253 21.79 -2.04 -4.89
C LEU A 253 22.92 -1.92 -3.86
N PHE A 254 23.86 -2.86 -3.89
CA PHE A 254 24.98 -2.95 -2.94
C PHE A 254 26.30 -2.41 -3.50
N SER A 255 26.30 -1.85 -4.71
CA SER A 255 27.53 -1.32 -5.35
C SER A 255 28.05 -0.05 -4.68
N ASP A 256 27.19 0.74 -4.07
CA ASP A 256 27.54 2.01 -3.42
C ASP A 256 27.38 1.91 -1.89
N PRO A 257 28.49 1.74 -1.15
CA PRO A 257 28.43 1.65 0.31
C PRO A 257 27.87 2.90 1.01
N THR A 258 27.92 4.06 0.37
CA THR A 258 27.44 5.32 0.96
C THR A 258 25.91 5.34 1.05
N LYS A 259 25.22 4.60 0.18
CA LYS A 259 23.75 4.48 0.16
C LYS A 259 23.22 3.37 1.08
N LEU A 260 24.08 2.54 1.67
CA LEU A 260 23.63 1.42 2.52
C LEU A 260 22.75 1.85 3.71
N PRO A 261 23.03 2.93 4.44
CA PRO A 261 22.14 3.40 5.51
C PRO A 261 20.74 3.70 4.98
N LEU A 262 20.65 4.39 3.84
CA LEU A 262 19.40 4.72 3.18
C LEU A 262 18.64 3.46 2.72
N VAL A 263 19.33 2.46 2.17
CA VAL A 263 18.75 1.15 1.79
C VAL A 263 18.13 0.46 3.01
N ILE A 264 18.86 0.41 4.14
CA ILE A 264 18.39 -0.24 5.38
C ILE A 264 17.13 0.47 5.91
N VAL A 265 17.17 1.81 5.97
CA VAL A 265 16.03 2.62 6.43
C VAL A 265 14.81 2.45 5.51
N THR A 266 15.04 2.40 4.21
CA THR A 266 13.96 2.20 3.22
C THR A 266 13.31 0.81 3.35
N ILE A 267 14.12 -0.25 3.49
CA ILE A 267 13.61 -1.61 3.75
C ILE A 267 12.81 -1.65 5.06
N PHE A 268 13.31 -1.00 6.11
CA PHE A 268 12.59 -0.90 7.37
C PHE A 268 11.25 -0.15 7.21
N ALA A 269 11.22 0.96 6.45
CA ALA A 269 10.00 1.70 6.17
C ALA A 269 8.97 0.86 5.39
N PHE A 270 9.40 0.10 4.38
CA PHE A 270 8.55 -0.89 3.69
C PHE A 270 7.99 -1.91 4.67
N SER A 271 8.85 -2.51 5.50
CA SER A 271 8.49 -3.56 6.45
C SER A 271 7.48 -3.07 7.50
N MET A 272 7.67 -1.86 8.03
CA MET A 272 6.75 -1.28 9.00
C MET A 272 5.40 -0.95 8.37
N SER A 273 5.41 -0.28 7.21
CA SER A 273 4.17 0.07 6.52
C SER A 273 3.36 -1.17 6.15
N ASP A 274 4.01 -2.20 5.61
CA ASP A 274 3.40 -3.48 5.22
C ASP A 274 2.80 -4.22 6.43
N THR A 275 3.57 -4.31 7.50
CA THR A 275 3.16 -4.98 8.75
C THR A 275 1.95 -4.29 9.38
N PHE A 276 1.94 -2.94 9.45
CA PHE A 276 0.84 -2.21 10.07
C PHE A 276 -0.41 -2.16 9.21
N ASP A 277 -0.28 -2.11 7.90
CA ASP A 277 -1.41 -2.16 6.97
C ASP A 277 -2.15 -3.51 7.11
N THR A 278 -1.41 -4.61 7.09
CA THR A 278 -1.98 -5.96 7.26
C THR A 278 -2.54 -6.20 8.66
N LEU A 279 -1.83 -5.80 9.73
CA LEU A 279 -2.34 -5.93 11.09
C LEU A 279 -3.58 -5.09 11.31
N GLY A 280 -3.60 -3.84 10.83
CA GLY A 280 -4.75 -2.96 10.88
C GLY A 280 -5.97 -3.59 10.20
N THR A 281 -5.76 -4.20 9.05
CA THR A 281 -6.81 -4.93 8.33
C THR A 281 -7.33 -6.13 9.14
N PHE A 282 -6.47 -6.96 9.70
CA PHE A 282 -6.87 -8.13 10.48
C PHE A 282 -7.60 -7.77 11.78
N ILE A 283 -7.08 -6.80 12.53
CA ILE A 283 -7.70 -6.35 13.77
C ILE A 283 -9.03 -5.64 13.49
N GLY A 284 -9.05 -4.73 12.51
CA GLY A 284 -10.22 -3.94 12.17
C GLY A 284 -11.40 -4.75 11.63
N THR A 285 -11.12 -5.81 10.88
CA THR A 285 -12.16 -6.64 10.22
C THR A 285 -12.35 -8.00 10.86
N GLY A 286 -11.27 -8.69 11.24
CA GLY A 286 -11.30 -10.07 11.71
C GLY A 286 -11.86 -10.22 13.11
N ARG A 287 -11.54 -9.29 14.02
CA ARG A 287 -12.04 -9.30 15.41
C ARG A 287 -13.55 -9.13 15.47
N ARG A 288 -14.09 -8.16 14.72
CA ARG A 288 -15.54 -7.86 14.72
C ARG A 288 -16.39 -8.99 14.11
N THR A 289 -15.80 -9.80 13.25
CA THR A 289 -16.48 -10.85 12.49
C THR A 289 -16.23 -12.25 13.02
N GLY A 290 -15.36 -12.40 14.04
CA GLY A 290 -15.03 -13.68 14.65
C GLY A 290 -14.15 -14.60 13.79
N ILE A 291 -13.49 -14.08 12.74
CA ILE A 291 -12.53 -14.83 11.91
C ILE A 291 -11.28 -15.13 12.72
N PHE A 292 -10.82 -14.15 13.51
CA PHE A 292 -9.77 -14.31 14.49
C PHE A 292 -10.36 -14.29 15.90
N SER A 293 -10.01 -15.30 16.70
CA SER A 293 -10.45 -15.40 18.08
C SER A 293 -9.58 -14.52 19.00
N ALA A 294 -10.07 -14.24 20.21
CA ALA A 294 -9.25 -13.59 21.23
C ALA A 294 -8.00 -14.41 21.61
N GLU A 295 -8.04 -15.73 21.38
CA GLU A 295 -6.89 -16.62 21.56
C GLU A 295 -5.87 -16.46 20.44
N ASP A 296 -6.30 -16.26 19.19
CA ASP A 296 -5.42 -15.94 18.07
C ASP A 296 -4.67 -14.61 18.32
N GLU A 297 -5.33 -13.61 18.88
CA GLU A 297 -4.72 -12.32 19.24
C GLU A 297 -3.70 -12.48 20.38
N LYS A 298 -4.05 -13.24 21.43
CA LYS A 298 -3.12 -13.55 22.53
C LYS A 298 -1.93 -14.39 22.06
N ALA A 299 -2.13 -15.26 21.08
CA ALA A 299 -1.06 -16.05 20.50
C ALA A 299 -0.04 -15.17 19.75
N LEU A 300 -0.48 -14.05 19.12
CA LEU A 300 0.44 -13.03 18.62
C LEU A 300 1.39 -12.50 19.68
N GLU A 301 0.88 -12.38 20.93
CA GLU A 301 1.68 -11.88 22.05
C GLU A 301 2.57 -12.95 22.68
N ASN A 302 2.16 -14.21 22.72
CA ASN A 302 2.78 -15.26 23.53
C ASN A 302 3.23 -16.48 22.72
N GLY A 303 2.77 -16.65 21.47
CA GLY A 303 3.01 -17.82 20.63
C GLY A 303 4.38 -17.86 19.98
N HIS A 304 4.73 -19.02 19.42
CA HIS A 304 5.90 -19.26 18.61
C HIS A 304 5.50 -19.91 17.29
N GLY A 305 6.07 -19.45 16.17
CA GLY A 305 5.83 -20.03 14.86
C GLY A 305 4.37 -19.83 14.40
N PHE A 306 3.74 -20.86 13.88
CA PHE A 306 2.39 -20.83 13.30
C PHE A 306 1.32 -21.31 14.30
N SER A 307 1.30 -20.76 15.50
CA SER A 307 0.42 -21.21 16.57
C SER A 307 -1.04 -20.76 16.40
N SER A 308 -1.28 -19.67 15.65
CA SER A 308 -2.61 -19.11 15.43
C SER A 308 -2.96 -19.00 13.94
N LYS A 309 -4.25 -18.82 13.64
CA LYS A 309 -4.70 -18.48 12.27
C LYS A 309 -4.09 -17.15 11.82
N MET A 310 -3.96 -16.20 12.76
CA MET A 310 -3.40 -14.90 12.46
C MET A 310 -1.90 -14.97 12.13
N ASP A 311 -1.09 -15.80 12.83
CA ASP A 311 0.31 -16.03 12.46
C ASP A 311 0.45 -16.60 11.05
N LYS A 312 -0.40 -17.56 10.69
CA LYS A 312 -0.43 -18.13 9.33
C LYS A 312 -0.81 -17.09 8.28
N ALA A 313 -1.79 -16.24 8.57
CA ALA A 313 -2.24 -15.20 7.66
C ALA A 313 -1.15 -14.16 7.42
N LEU A 314 -0.43 -13.77 8.46
CA LEU A 314 0.67 -12.83 8.38
C LEU A 314 1.92 -13.39 7.70
N PHE A 315 2.15 -14.69 7.84
CA PHE A 315 3.18 -15.39 7.06
C PHE A 315 2.80 -15.44 5.58
N ALA A 316 1.53 -15.70 5.25
CA ALA A 316 1.04 -15.64 3.88
C ALA A 316 1.24 -14.28 3.24
N ASP A 317 1.00 -13.21 3.98
CA ASP A 317 1.22 -11.82 3.57
C ASP A 317 2.70 -11.56 3.25
N SER A 318 3.61 -11.95 4.14
CA SER A 318 5.05 -11.79 3.97
C SER A 318 5.60 -12.57 2.76
N ILE A 319 5.10 -13.80 2.53
CA ILE A 319 5.45 -14.59 1.34
C ILE A 319 4.95 -13.89 0.07
N ALA A 320 3.73 -13.37 0.09
CA ALA A 320 3.15 -12.69 -1.05
C ALA A 320 3.98 -11.46 -1.46
N THR A 321 4.46 -10.69 -0.50
CA THR A 321 5.37 -9.55 -0.74
C THR A 321 6.66 -10.01 -1.43
N SER A 322 7.32 -11.07 -0.93
CA SER A 322 8.56 -11.59 -1.53
C SER A 322 8.34 -12.11 -2.96
N ILE A 323 7.25 -12.87 -3.18
CA ILE A 323 6.90 -13.40 -4.50
C ILE A 323 6.51 -12.25 -5.45
N GLY A 324 5.75 -11.26 -4.96
CA GLY A 324 5.38 -10.08 -5.73
C GLY A 324 6.60 -9.36 -6.29
N ALA A 325 7.63 -9.16 -5.47
CA ALA A 325 8.89 -8.56 -5.89
C ALA A 325 9.62 -9.38 -6.97
N ILE A 326 9.61 -10.73 -6.87
CA ILE A 326 10.18 -11.59 -7.92
C ILE A 326 9.38 -11.47 -9.21
N CYS A 327 8.06 -11.40 -9.14
CA CYS A 327 7.19 -11.28 -10.31
C CYS A 327 7.30 -9.91 -10.99
N GLY A 328 7.66 -8.86 -10.26
CA GLY A 328 7.77 -7.52 -10.80
C GLY A 328 6.66 -6.56 -10.34
N THR A 329 6.20 -6.70 -9.10
CA THR A 329 5.27 -5.75 -8.47
C THR A 329 5.76 -5.36 -7.07
N SER A 330 5.21 -4.28 -6.52
CA SER A 330 5.51 -3.81 -5.16
C SER A 330 4.98 -4.77 -4.09
N ASN A 331 5.09 -4.38 -2.81
CA ASN A 331 4.58 -5.16 -1.68
C ASN A 331 3.14 -5.63 -1.92
N THR A 332 2.92 -6.93 -1.77
CA THR A 332 1.61 -7.54 -1.85
C THR A 332 1.07 -7.71 -0.45
N THR A 333 0.04 -6.95 -0.11
CA THR A 333 -0.51 -6.84 1.25
C THR A 333 -1.97 -7.27 1.31
N THR A 334 -2.48 -7.48 2.50
CA THR A 334 -3.86 -7.89 2.75
C THR A 334 -4.82 -6.72 2.62
N TYR A 335 -5.85 -6.88 1.79
CA TYR A 335 -6.80 -5.83 1.45
C TYR A 335 -7.95 -5.70 2.45
N VAL A 336 -8.17 -4.48 2.93
CA VAL A 336 -9.29 -4.14 3.83
C VAL A 336 -10.66 -4.33 3.15
N GLU A 337 -10.71 -4.25 1.83
CA GLU A 337 -11.89 -4.52 1.00
C GLU A 337 -12.38 -5.96 1.13
N SER A 338 -11.56 -6.88 1.65
CA SER A 338 -12.00 -8.23 2.04
C SER A 338 -13.14 -8.20 3.04
N SER A 339 -13.26 -7.10 3.81
CA SER A 339 -14.40 -6.86 4.70
C SER A 339 -15.75 -6.91 4.00
N ALA A 340 -15.82 -6.55 2.71
CA ALA A 340 -17.05 -6.62 1.93
C ALA A 340 -17.52 -8.08 1.69
N GLY A 341 -16.58 -8.98 1.37
CA GLY A 341 -16.88 -10.40 1.26
C GLY A 341 -17.18 -11.05 2.61
N ILE A 342 -16.44 -10.65 3.65
CA ILE A 342 -16.70 -11.10 5.03
C ILE A 342 -18.12 -10.68 5.47
N ALA A 343 -18.54 -9.45 5.18
CA ALA A 343 -19.90 -8.97 5.42
C ALA A 343 -20.96 -9.72 4.59
N ALA A 344 -20.59 -10.21 3.40
CA ALA A 344 -21.45 -11.07 2.57
C ALA A 344 -21.53 -12.52 3.07
N GLY A 345 -20.83 -12.87 4.14
CA GLY A 345 -20.86 -14.19 4.78
C GLY A 345 -19.63 -15.07 4.53
N GLY A 346 -18.56 -14.56 3.90
CA GLY A 346 -17.30 -15.27 3.75
C GLY A 346 -16.63 -15.51 5.11
N ARG A 347 -16.20 -16.74 5.36
CA ARG A 347 -15.62 -17.16 6.64
C ARG A 347 -14.36 -18.00 6.49
N THR A 348 -14.12 -18.52 5.29
CA THR A 348 -13.07 -19.52 5.04
C THR A 348 -12.20 -19.14 3.85
N GLY A 349 -11.10 -19.87 3.69
CA GLY A 349 -10.19 -19.71 2.54
C GLY A 349 -10.83 -20.01 1.18
N LEU A 350 -12.02 -20.59 1.12
CA LEU A 350 -12.72 -20.79 -0.15
C LEU A 350 -13.08 -19.44 -0.79
N THR A 351 -13.47 -18.44 -0.01
CA THR A 351 -13.63 -17.05 -0.47
C THR A 351 -12.38 -16.56 -1.19
N SER A 352 -11.19 -16.75 -0.59
CA SER A 352 -9.91 -16.35 -1.17
C SER A 352 -9.59 -17.11 -2.46
N VAL A 353 -9.89 -18.41 -2.53
CA VAL A 353 -9.72 -19.20 -3.77
C VAL A 353 -10.56 -18.63 -4.91
N VAL A 354 -11.81 -18.24 -4.64
CA VAL A 354 -12.68 -17.60 -5.65
C VAL A 354 -12.09 -16.30 -6.13
N VAL A 355 -11.58 -15.47 -5.23
CA VAL A 355 -10.90 -14.20 -5.60
C VAL A 355 -9.70 -14.48 -6.51
N ALA A 356 -8.86 -15.46 -6.17
CA ALA A 356 -7.71 -15.82 -6.98
C ALA A 356 -8.11 -16.27 -8.41
N ILE A 357 -9.18 -17.02 -8.55
CA ILE A 357 -9.72 -17.40 -9.87
C ILE A 357 -10.18 -16.16 -10.64
N CYS A 358 -10.86 -15.23 -9.99
CA CYS A 358 -11.27 -13.98 -10.64
C CYS A 358 -10.07 -13.13 -11.11
N PHE A 359 -9.01 -13.06 -10.31
CA PHE A 359 -7.75 -12.42 -10.74
C PHE A 359 -7.14 -13.13 -11.96
N ALA A 360 -7.12 -14.46 -11.99
CA ALA A 360 -6.62 -15.20 -13.16
C ALA A 360 -7.40 -14.87 -14.44
N LEU A 361 -8.73 -14.79 -14.34
CA LEU A 361 -9.59 -14.43 -15.47
C LEU A 361 -9.35 -12.98 -15.93
N SER A 362 -9.02 -12.08 -15.01
CA SER A 362 -8.76 -10.67 -15.33
C SER A 362 -7.49 -10.44 -16.16
N ALA A 363 -6.56 -11.40 -16.25
CA ALA A 363 -5.38 -11.31 -17.10
C ALA A 363 -5.73 -11.10 -18.59
N PHE A 364 -6.89 -11.59 -19.03
CA PHE A 364 -7.37 -11.40 -20.39
C PHE A 364 -7.98 -10.01 -20.66
N LEU A 365 -8.14 -9.19 -19.63
CA LEU A 365 -8.70 -7.83 -19.74
C LEU A 365 -7.64 -6.75 -20.04
N ALA A 366 -6.39 -7.15 -20.30
CA ALA A 366 -5.28 -6.22 -20.55
C ALA A 366 -5.61 -5.11 -21.59
N PRO A 367 -6.24 -5.41 -22.76
CA PRO A 367 -6.55 -4.36 -23.73
C PRO A 367 -7.53 -3.30 -23.23
N VAL A 368 -8.47 -3.70 -22.36
CA VAL A 368 -9.44 -2.78 -21.75
C VAL A 368 -8.80 -1.97 -20.65
N VAL A 369 -8.02 -2.64 -19.81
CA VAL A 369 -7.38 -2.03 -18.63
C VAL A 369 -6.31 -1.01 -19.04
N SER A 370 -5.53 -1.30 -20.09
CA SER A 370 -4.49 -0.39 -20.58
C SER A 370 -5.05 0.90 -21.21
N ALA A 371 -6.31 0.89 -21.63
CA ALA A 371 -6.98 2.07 -22.19
C ALA A 371 -7.54 3.03 -21.11
N VAL A 372 -7.58 2.62 -19.85
CA VAL A 372 -8.11 3.44 -18.75
C VAL A 372 -7.19 4.63 -18.47
N PRO A 373 -7.70 5.88 -18.51
CA PRO A 373 -6.89 7.05 -18.27
C PRO A 373 -6.60 7.27 -16.77
N SER A 374 -5.48 7.93 -16.46
CA SER A 374 -5.13 8.30 -15.07
C SER A 374 -6.20 9.20 -14.41
N ALA A 375 -6.91 10.01 -15.18
CA ALA A 375 -8.04 10.81 -14.69
C ALA A 375 -9.15 9.97 -14.06
N ALA A 376 -9.40 8.76 -14.59
CA ALA A 376 -10.43 7.87 -14.04
C ALA A 376 -9.98 7.16 -12.74
N THR A 377 -8.69 6.91 -12.59
CA THR A 377 -8.15 6.23 -11.41
C THR A 377 -7.83 7.17 -10.24
N ALA A 378 -7.46 8.41 -10.55
CA ALA A 378 -7.06 9.39 -9.53
C ALA A 378 -8.19 9.70 -8.53
N GLY A 379 -9.46 9.77 -8.98
CA GLY A 379 -10.61 9.94 -8.09
C GLY A 379 -10.73 8.81 -7.07
N VAL A 380 -10.49 7.59 -7.50
CA VAL A 380 -10.47 6.41 -6.61
C VAL A 380 -9.30 6.48 -5.63
N LEU A 381 -8.10 6.91 -6.06
CA LEU A 381 -6.96 7.13 -5.16
C LEU A 381 -7.29 8.11 -4.03
N VAL A 382 -7.97 9.21 -4.35
CA VAL A 382 -8.39 10.19 -3.34
C VAL A 382 -9.34 9.57 -2.32
N ILE A 383 -10.30 8.75 -2.76
CA ILE A 383 -11.28 8.10 -1.86
C ILE A 383 -10.60 7.01 -1.03
N VAL A 384 -9.74 6.19 -1.62
CA VAL A 384 -8.95 5.19 -0.88
C VAL A 384 -8.09 5.87 0.18
N GLY A 385 -7.40 6.94 -0.17
CA GLY A 385 -6.63 7.73 0.78
C GLY A 385 -7.48 8.29 1.91
N CYS A 386 -8.69 8.78 1.61
CA CYS A 386 -9.65 9.23 2.62
C CYS A 386 -10.08 8.10 3.56
N MET A 387 -10.33 6.91 3.04
CA MET A 387 -10.70 5.74 3.85
C MET A 387 -9.56 5.31 4.79
N MET A 388 -8.31 5.33 4.31
CA MET A 388 -7.13 5.03 5.13
C MET A 388 -6.90 6.10 6.21
N ALA A 389 -7.14 7.38 5.89
CA ALA A 389 -7.02 8.49 6.83
C ALA A 389 -8.00 8.39 8.01
N ALA A 390 -9.05 7.58 7.93
CA ALA A 390 -9.98 7.33 9.03
C ALA A 390 -9.30 6.75 10.28
N SER A 391 -8.13 6.10 10.16
CA SER A 391 -7.36 5.61 11.31
C SER A 391 -6.85 6.73 12.22
N LEU A 392 -6.75 7.97 11.74
CA LEU A 392 -6.34 9.13 12.53
C LEU A 392 -7.29 9.45 13.70
N LYS A 393 -8.53 8.97 13.65
CA LYS A 393 -9.49 9.14 14.76
C LYS A 393 -9.07 8.39 16.03
N GLU A 394 -8.27 7.35 15.93
CA GLU A 394 -7.78 6.55 17.05
C GLU A 394 -6.55 7.19 17.73
N VAL A 395 -6.01 8.24 17.16
CA VAL A 395 -4.91 9.02 17.75
C VAL A 395 -5.46 9.88 18.89
N LYS A 396 -4.76 9.87 20.02
CA LYS A 396 -5.11 10.67 21.21
C LYS A 396 -4.67 12.13 21.03
N TRP A 397 -5.41 12.90 20.24
CA TRP A 397 -5.10 14.30 19.93
C TRP A 397 -5.13 15.24 21.12
N ASP A 398 -5.85 14.87 22.19
CA ASP A 398 -5.95 15.66 23.44
C ASP A 398 -4.66 15.59 24.28
N ASP A 399 -3.87 14.51 24.17
CA ASP A 399 -2.53 14.44 24.79
C ASP A 399 -1.47 14.95 23.80
N ILE A 400 -0.93 16.11 24.08
CA ILE A 400 0.09 16.75 23.22
C ILE A 400 1.34 15.87 23.03
N ALA A 401 1.61 14.94 23.95
CA ALA A 401 2.73 14.02 23.83
C ALA A 401 2.49 12.89 22.82
N GLU A 402 1.24 12.57 22.56
CA GLU A 402 0.84 11.63 21.52
C GLU A 402 0.54 12.38 20.22
N ALA A 403 -0.05 13.58 20.32
CA ALA A 403 -0.46 14.39 19.17
C ALA A 403 0.74 14.87 18.34
N ILE A 404 1.83 15.36 18.96
CA ILE A 404 2.99 15.87 18.23
C ILE A 404 3.65 14.77 17.38
N PRO A 405 4.03 13.60 17.92
CA PRO A 405 4.58 12.52 17.10
C PRO A 405 3.62 12.06 16.00
N ALA A 406 2.33 11.94 16.32
CA ALA A 406 1.30 11.55 15.37
C ALA A 406 1.14 12.57 14.23
N PHE A 407 1.17 13.85 14.53
CA PHE A 407 1.13 14.91 13.51
C PHE A 407 2.31 14.79 12.54
N PHE A 408 3.53 14.68 13.07
CA PHE A 408 4.71 14.52 12.22
C PHE A 408 4.66 13.21 11.41
N ALA A 409 4.22 12.12 12.00
CA ALA A 409 4.05 10.88 11.27
C ALA A 409 3.02 11.00 10.13
N ALA A 410 1.85 11.60 10.41
CA ALA A 410 0.76 11.60 9.45
C ALA A 410 0.88 12.73 8.42
N VAL A 411 0.99 13.97 8.87
CA VAL A 411 0.88 15.15 8.00
C VAL A 411 2.16 15.40 7.23
N PHE A 412 3.30 15.12 7.87
CA PHE A 412 4.60 15.32 7.23
C PHE A 412 4.82 14.37 6.03
N MET A 413 4.20 13.19 6.00
CA MET A 413 4.22 12.32 4.82
C MET A 413 3.73 13.02 3.55
N ALA A 414 2.57 13.66 3.63
CA ALA A 414 2.00 14.37 2.49
C ALA A 414 2.81 15.64 2.15
N PHE A 415 3.25 16.40 3.14
CA PHE A 415 3.96 17.66 2.92
C PHE A 415 5.40 17.48 2.43
N SER A 416 6.10 16.44 2.89
CA SER A 416 7.46 16.12 2.42
C SER A 416 7.45 15.26 1.15
N TYR A 417 6.27 14.86 0.66
CA TYR A 417 6.11 13.92 -0.45
C TYR A 417 6.87 12.60 -0.21
N SER A 418 6.94 12.16 1.05
CA SER A 418 7.72 10.98 1.45
C SER A 418 7.13 10.29 2.69
N ILE A 419 6.75 9.04 2.53
CA ILE A 419 6.30 8.20 3.66
C ILE A 419 7.43 7.98 4.66
N SER A 420 8.65 7.73 4.18
CA SER A 420 9.82 7.54 5.05
C SER A 420 10.07 8.73 5.96
N TYR A 421 9.99 9.95 5.44
CA TYR A 421 10.22 11.17 6.24
C TYR A 421 9.12 11.40 7.26
N GLY A 422 7.88 11.01 6.95
CA GLY A 422 6.81 11.03 7.93
C GLY A 422 7.07 10.05 9.08
N ILE A 423 7.43 8.81 8.77
CA ILE A 423 7.79 7.79 9.78
C ILE A 423 8.97 8.28 10.62
N ALA A 424 10.02 8.79 9.98
CA ALA A 424 11.18 9.38 10.65
C ALA A 424 10.78 10.51 11.61
N GLY A 425 9.99 11.47 11.11
CA GLY A 425 9.49 12.58 11.91
C GLY A 425 8.70 12.11 13.13
N GLY A 426 7.80 11.14 12.95
CA GLY A 426 7.04 10.55 14.04
C GLY A 426 7.91 9.92 15.12
N PHE A 427 8.87 9.10 14.75
CA PHE A 427 9.76 8.44 15.71
C PHE A 427 10.71 9.41 16.42
N ILE A 428 11.31 10.33 15.68
CA ILE A 428 12.20 11.36 16.25
C ILE A 428 11.42 12.22 17.26
N MET A 429 10.24 12.74 16.86
CA MET A 429 9.41 13.55 17.74
C MET A 429 8.91 12.78 18.97
N TYR A 430 8.60 11.49 18.82
CA TYR A 430 8.24 10.65 19.96
C TYR A 430 9.38 10.54 20.98
N CYS A 431 10.60 10.29 20.53
CA CYS A 431 11.79 10.27 21.39
C CYS A 431 12.00 11.61 22.10
N ILE A 432 11.90 12.74 21.37
CA ILE A 432 12.07 14.09 21.92
C ILE A 432 11.00 14.37 22.99
N VAL A 433 9.72 14.16 22.68
CA VAL A 433 8.63 14.48 23.59
C VAL A 433 8.67 13.63 24.87
N LYS A 434 8.95 12.32 24.74
CA LYS A 434 9.09 11.43 25.92
C LYS A 434 10.30 11.84 26.78
N THR A 435 11.39 12.27 26.17
CA THR A 435 12.57 12.80 26.88
C THR A 435 12.24 14.08 27.62
N CYS A 436 11.56 15.03 26.99
CA CYS A 436 11.13 16.28 27.62
C CYS A 436 10.16 16.05 28.81
N LYS A 437 9.32 15.01 28.75
CA LYS A 437 8.45 14.59 29.86
C LYS A 437 9.20 13.81 30.97
N GLY A 438 10.50 13.61 30.87
CA GLY A 438 11.28 12.77 31.81
C GLY A 438 10.99 11.28 31.73
N LYS A 439 10.35 10.83 30.63
CA LYS A 439 9.91 9.47 30.40
C LYS A 439 10.73 8.74 29.32
N ALA A 440 11.96 9.14 29.10
CA ALA A 440 12.85 8.53 28.11
C ALA A 440 13.00 7.00 28.27
N LYS A 441 12.91 6.50 29.51
CA LYS A 441 12.96 5.08 29.83
C LYS A 441 11.73 4.28 29.36
N GLU A 442 10.60 4.93 29.11
CA GLU A 442 9.38 4.30 28.55
C GLU A 442 9.50 4.05 27.04
N VAL A 443 10.45 4.71 26.36
CA VAL A 443 10.69 4.53 24.92
C VAL A 443 11.47 3.24 24.70
N HIS A 444 10.88 2.34 23.90
CA HIS A 444 11.54 1.07 23.59
C HIS A 444 12.86 1.28 22.84
N PRO A 445 13.93 0.50 23.13
CA PRO A 445 15.23 0.65 22.46
C PRO A 445 15.18 0.62 20.93
N ILE A 446 14.27 -0.15 20.35
CA ILE A 446 14.06 -0.21 18.90
C ILE A 446 13.72 1.18 18.33
N ILE A 447 12.83 1.95 19.00
CA ILE A 447 12.45 3.29 18.51
C ILE A 447 13.67 4.23 18.55
N TRP A 448 14.48 4.17 19.61
CA TRP A 448 15.72 4.93 19.69
C TRP A 448 16.69 4.58 18.57
N THR A 449 16.87 3.28 18.28
CA THR A 449 17.74 2.81 17.19
C THR A 449 17.26 3.33 15.84
N VAL A 450 15.96 3.24 15.57
CA VAL A 450 15.38 3.69 14.30
C VAL A 450 15.44 5.20 14.17
N ALA A 451 15.12 5.95 15.23
CA ALA A 451 15.24 7.40 15.25
C ALA A 451 16.70 7.85 14.99
N ALA A 452 17.67 7.16 15.60
CA ALA A 452 19.09 7.42 15.36
C ALA A 452 19.52 7.13 13.92
N LEU A 453 19.02 6.04 13.31
CA LEU A 453 19.30 5.72 11.92
C LEU A 453 18.72 6.78 10.97
N PHE A 454 17.49 7.28 11.22
CA PHE A 454 16.92 8.37 10.43
C PHE A 454 17.68 9.68 10.60
N ILE A 455 18.13 10.01 11.82
CA ILE A 455 18.97 11.20 12.04
C ILE A 455 20.29 11.06 11.28
N LEU A 456 20.90 9.88 11.32
CA LEU A 456 22.13 9.60 10.57
C LEU A 456 21.89 9.78 9.06
N ASP A 457 20.77 9.28 8.55
CA ASP A 457 20.38 9.44 7.14
C ASP A 457 20.25 10.92 6.76
N PHE A 458 19.56 11.73 7.59
CA PHE A 458 19.45 13.18 7.36
C PHE A 458 20.80 13.89 7.42
N VAL A 459 21.69 13.48 8.30
CA VAL A 459 23.06 14.03 8.38
C VAL A 459 23.86 13.64 7.13
N CYS A 460 23.76 12.38 6.68
CA CYS A 460 24.41 11.96 5.43
C CYS A 460 23.92 12.76 4.23
N MET A 461 22.60 12.99 4.11
CA MET A 461 22.04 13.82 3.04
C MET A 461 22.46 15.30 3.12
N ALA A 462 22.78 15.79 4.31
CA ALA A 462 23.23 17.17 4.47
C ALA A 462 24.72 17.37 4.14
N ILE A 463 25.51 16.29 4.15
CA ILE A 463 26.97 16.32 3.90
C ILE A 463 27.28 15.97 2.43
N LEU A 464 26.44 15.15 1.78
CA LEU A 464 26.54 14.79 0.37
C LEU A 464 25.90 15.84 -0.53
#